data_1f60cba3ef5455ac3062a9a6e54fd4ff
#
_entry.id   1f60cba3ef5455ac3062a9a6e54fd4ff
#
_cell.length_a   1.000
_cell.length_b   1.000
_cell.length_c   1.000
_cell.angle_alpha   90.00
_cell.angle_beta   90.00
_cell.angle_gamma   90.00
#
_symmetry.space_group_name_H-M   'P 1'
#
loop_
_entity.id
_entity.type
_entity.pdbx_description
1 polymer ?
#
loop_
_entity_poly.entity_id
_entity_poly.type
_entity_poly.pdbx_seq_one_letter_code
_entity_poly.pdbx_strand_id
1 'polypeptide(L)' 'MKVKIISAKSVAILERMINKFLAEGRIIVRNIDMTKADKEYLCSIWYSTPEECVTEFLK' A
#
# COMPACT_ATOMS: atom_id res chain seq x y z
N MET A 1 -6.52 10.18 -3.13
CA MET A 1 -5.64 8.99 -3.18
C MET A 1 -4.43 9.19 -2.30
N LYS A 2 -4.05 8.16 -1.59
CA LYS A 2 -2.92 8.21 -0.67
C LYS A 2 -1.87 7.17 -1.08
N VAL A 3 -0.67 7.32 -0.57
CA VAL A 3 0.39 6.36 -0.80
C VAL A 3 0.95 5.91 0.54
N LYS A 4 1.19 4.61 0.64
CA LYS A 4 1.86 4.00 1.79
C LYS A 4 3.15 3.37 1.31
N ILE A 5 4.26 3.73 1.94
CA ILE A 5 5.56 3.16 1.59
C ILE A 5 6.00 2.27 2.74
N ILE A 6 6.29 1.02 2.43
CA ILE A 6 6.72 0.02 3.39
C ILE A 6 8.09 -0.48 2.98
N SER A 7 9.01 -0.55 3.93
CA SER A 7 10.34 -1.09 3.68
C SER A 7 10.61 -2.27 4.60
N ALA A 8 11.36 -3.24 4.11
CA ALA A 8 11.73 -4.40 4.89
C ALA A 8 13.03 -5.00 4.35
N LYS A 9 13.73 -5.73 5.20
CA LYS A 9 15.00 -6.34 4.83
C LYS A 9 14.85 -7.63 4.04
N SER A 10 13.68 -8.23 4.07
CA SER A 10 13.43 -9.46 3.31
C SER A 10 12.02 -9.43 2.72
N VAL A 11 11.85 -10.21 1.65
CA VAL A 11 10.56 -10.29 0.99
C VAL A 11 9.49 -10.88 1.91
N ALA A 12 9.86 -11.87 2.73
CA ALA A 12 8.92 -12.48 3.65
C ALA A 12 8.38 -11.48 4.68
N ILE A 13 9.25 -10.63 5.21
CA ILE A 13 8.84 -9.60 6.15
C ILE A 13 7.98 -8.57 5.45
N LEU A 14 8.39 -8.17 4.25
CA LEU A 14 7.65 -7.19 3.47
C LEU A 14 6.24 -7.68 3.18
N GLU A 15 6.12 -8.92 2.75
CA GLU A 15 4.82 -9.52 2.47
C GLU A 15 3.91 -9.51 3.71
N ARG A 16 4.47 -9.86 4.86
CA ARG A 16 3.73 -9.84 6.12
C ARG A 16 3.23 -8.43 6.44
N MET A 17 4.07 -7.43 6.27
CA MET A 17 3.70 -6.05 6.54
C MET A 17 2.63 -5.55 5.58
N ILE A 18 2.73 -5.92 4.32
CA ILE A 18 1.72 -5.55 3.32
C ILE A 18 0.38 -6.18 3.67
N ASN A 19 0.38 -7.47 3.98
CA ASN A 19 -0.85 -8.17 4.33
C ASN A 19 -1.50 -7.58 5.58
N LYS A 20 -0.69 -7.21 6.56
CA LYS A 20 -1.20 -6.56 7.76
C LYS A 20 -1.85 -5.22 7.43
N PHE A 21 -1.21 -4.43 6.59
CA PHE A 21 -1.75 -3.15 6.18
C PHE A 21 -3.09 -3.32 5.46
N LEU A 22 -3.16 -4.28 4.54
CA LEU A 22 -4.38 -4.53 3.79
C LEU A 22 -5.51 -5.04 4.67
N ALA A 23 -5.18 -5.77 5.73
CA ALA A 23 -6.19 -6.34 6.63
C ALA A 23 -6.73 -5.32 7.64
N GLU A 24 -5.93 -4.34 8.03
CA GLU A 24 -6.32 -3.40 9.08
C GLU A 24 -7.25 -2.29 8.63
N GLY A 25 -7.27 -1.95 7.35
CA GLY A 25 -7.99 -0.79 6.89
C GLY A 25 -9.03 -1.10 5.83
N ARG A 26 -10.01 -0.22 5.74
CA ARG A 26 -10.92 -0.22 4.62
C ARG A 26 -10.27 0.61 3.52
N ILE A 27 -9.57 -0.06 2.65
CA ILE A 27 -8.86 0.64 1.59
C ILE A 27 -9.16 -0.02 0.24
N ILE A 28 -9.04 0.79 -0.79
CA ILE A 28 -9.17 0.32 -2.16
C ILE A 28 -7.82 0.52 -2.80
N VAL A 29 -7.14 -0.59 -3.08
CA VAL A 29 -5.81 -0.52 -3.67
C VAL A 29 -5.93 -0.15 -5.14
N ARG A 30 -5.23 0.91 -5.53
CA ARG A 30 -5.23 1.38 -6.91
C ARG A 30 -4.02 0.87 -7.66
N ASN A 31 -2.87 0.82 -6.99
CA ASN A 31 -1.65 0.35 -7.61
C ASN A 31 -0.66 -0.08 -6.54
N ILE A 32 0.20 -1.01 -6.88
CA ILE A 32 1.28 -1.46 -6.01
C ILE A 32 2.55 -1.52 -6.85
N ASP A 33 3.63 -0.95 -6.33
CA ASP A 33 4.92 -1.00 -6.97
C ASP A 33 5.94 -1.48 -5.96
N MET A 34 6.86 -2.35 -6.41
CA MET A 34 7.91 -2.88 -5.56
C MET A 34 9.27 -2.56 -6.17
N THR A 35 10.15 -2.05 -5.34
CA THR A 35 11.50 -1.69 -5.76
C THR A 35 12.50 -2.27 -4.77
N LYS A 36 13.63 -2.73 -5.25
CA LYS A 36 14.71 -3.19 -4.40
C LYS A 36 15.76 -2.09 -4.29
N ALA A 37 15.97 -1.59 -3.09
CA ALA A 37 17.08 -0.71 -2.78
C ALA A 37 18.26 -1.57 -2.31
N ASP A 38 19.44 -0.96 -2.09
CA ASP A 38 20.67 -1.69 -1.82
C ASP A 38 20.54 -2.88 -0.86
N LYS A 39 19.93 -2.67 0.29
CA LYS A 39 19.79 -3.71 1.31
C LYS A 39 18.36 -3.91 1.77
N GLU A 40 17.43 -3.23 1.15
CA GLU A 40 16.05 -3.27 1.57
C GLU A 40 15.12 -3.38 0.37
N TYR A 41 13.94 -3.91 0.62
CA TYR A 41 12.86 -3.93 -0.35
C TYR A 41 11.88 -2.85 0.00
N LEU A 42 11.44 -2.10 -1.01
CA LEU A 42 10.48 -1.04 -0.83
C LEU A 42 9.19 -1.39 -1.57
N CYS A 43 8.07 -1.13 -0.92
CA CYS A 43 6.77 -1.32 -1.55
C CYS A 43 5.98 -0.03 -1.42
N SER A 44 5.50 0.47 -2.55
CA SER A 44 4.64 1.65 -2.59
C SER A 44 3.23 1.20 -2.94
N ILE A 45 2.27 1.55 -2.10
CA ILE A 45 0.87 1.18 -2.30
C ILE A 45 0.06 2.45 -2.48
N TRP A 46 -0.51 2.63 -3.66
CA TRP A 46 -1.45 3.72 -3.91
C TRP A 46 -2.85 3.22 -3.61
N TYR A 47 -3.54 3.90 -2.73
CA TYR A 47 -4.84 3.46 -2.27
C TYR A 47 -5.77 4.64 -2.05
N SER A 48 -7.07 4.34 -2.01
CA SER A 48 -8.10 5.30 -1.67
C SER A 48 -8.94 4.70 -0.55
N THR A 49 -9.53 5.56 0.27
CA THR A 49 -10.51 5.10 1.24
C THR A 49 -11.88 5.08 0.57
N PRO A 50 -12.86 4.30 1.08
CA PRO A 50 -14.21 4.32 0.53
C PRO A 50 -14.82 5.72 0.53
N GLU A 51 -14.50 6.51 1.53
CA GLU A 51 -15.00 7.89 1.63
C GLU A 51 -14.47 8.75 0.50
N GLU A 52 -13.18 8.61 0.17
CA GLU A 52 -12.57 9.34 -0.94
C GLU A 52 -13.19 8.92 -2.27
N CYS A 53 -13.45 7.62 -2.43
CA CYS A 53 -14.07 7.12 -3.64
C CYS A 53 -15.47 7.69 -3.84
N VAL A 54 -16.25 7.77 -2.76
CA VAL A 54 -17.59 8.34 -2.82
C VAL A 54 -17.53 9.80 -3.23
N THR A 55 -16.58 10.54 -2.66
CA THR A 55 -16.39 11.96 -3.01
C THR A 55 -16.02 12.14 -4.47
N GLU A 56 -15.11 11.31 -4.97
CA GLU A 56 -14.72 11.37 -6.38
C GLU A 56 -15.89 11.03 -7.29
N PHE A 57 -16.70 10.07 -6.89
CA PHE A 57 -17.84 9.64 -7.68
C PHE A 57 -18.94 10.71 -7.75
N LEU A 58 -19.12 11.44 -6.67
CA LEU A 58 -20.16 12.47 -6.60
C LEU A 58 -19.81 13.77 -7.31
N LYS A 59 -18.55 13.93 -7.67
CA LYS A 59 -18.16 15.07 -8.47
C LYS A 59 -18.56 14.86 -9.93
#